data_89b555732abd11ec46141fe27944566f
#
_entry.id   89b555732abd11ec46141fe27944566f
#
_cell.length_a   1.000
_cell.length_b   1.000
_cell.length_c   1.000
_cell.angle_alpha   90.00
_cell.angle_beta   90.00
_cell.angle_gamma   90.00
#
_symmetry.space_group_name_H-M   'P 1'
#
loop_
_entity.id
_entity.type
_entity.pdbx_description
1 polymer ?
#
loop_
_entity_poly.entity_id
_entity_poly.type
_entity_poly.pdbx_seq_one_letter_code
_entity_poly.pdbx_strand_id
1 'polypeptide(L)'
;KKVSKSVGIKVAYDRDGKLLPLIVYALKDLRNAVAHNNTIFDARFKTGKVSLRIAKCISAETGINNITFESIVDYVILISFMMKLLECQKKKIMAFIRLFEKDCEELRGKVSTSIFNTVVYTDTRTKLNLLKKYL
;
A
#
# COMPACT_ATOMS: atom_id res chain seq x y z
N LYS A 1 -16.33 4.41 -14.41
CA LYS A 1 -15.58 5.53 -15.07
C LYS A 1 -15.84 6.90 -14.45
N LYS A 2 -17.10 7.29 -14.19
CA LYS A 2 -17.40 8.59 -13.55
C LYS A 2 -16.78 8.70 -12.15
N VAL A 3 -16.93 7.67 -11.32
CA VAL A 3 -16.40 7.65 -9.93
C VAL A 3 -14.88 7.65 -9.91
N SER A 4 -14.21 6.86 -10.77
CA SER A 4 -12.75 6.85 -10.87
C SER A 4 -12.18 8.23 -11.23
N LYS A 5 -12.83 8.94 -12.16
CA LYS A 5 -12.45 10.32 -12.51
C LYS A 5 -12.63 11.29 -11.34
N SER A 6 -13.71 11.17 -10.57
CA SER A 6 -13.97 12.07 -9.43
C SER A 6 -12.97 11.88 -8.29
N VAL A 7 -12.36 10.69 -8.17
CA VAL A 7 -11.25 10.43 -7.23
C VAL A 7 -9.85 10.63 -7.84
N GLY A 8 -9.73 11.26 -9.02
CA GLY A 8 -8.44 11.63 -9.60
C GLY A 8 -7.64 10.51 -10.29
N ILE A 9 -8.22 9.31 -10.47
CA ILE A 9 -7.56 8.23 -11.21
C ILE A 9 -7.54 8.57 -12.70
N LYS A 10 -6.37 8.60 -13.31
CA LYS A 10 -6.22 8.89 -14.74
C LYS A 10 -6.91 7.82 -15.60
N VAL A 11 -7.65 8.26 -16.61
CA VAL A 11 -8.40 7.37 -17.55
C VAL A 11 -7.48 6.34 -18.22
N ALA A 12 -6.19 6.67 -18.43
CA ALA A 12 -5.23 5.75 -19.03
C ALA A 12 -5.10 4.42 -18.25
N TYR A 13 -5.26 4.46 -16.92
CA TYR A 13 -5.17 3.27 -16.06
C TYR A 13 -6.52 2.60 -15.79
N ASP A 14 -7.62 3.31 -16.03
CA ASP A 14 -8.98 2.81 -15.74
C ASP A 14 -9.94 2.96 -16.92
N ARG A 15 -9.51 2.45 -18.09
CA ARG A 15 -10.31 2.52 -19.35
C ARG A 15 -11.65 1.81 -19.24
N ASP A 16 -11.73 0.71 -18.51
CA ASP A 16 -12.93 -0.11 -18.32
C ASP A 16 -13.72 0.20 -17.03
N GLY A 17 -13.21 1.11 -16.19
CA GLY A 17 -13.85 1.49 -14.92
C GLY A 17 -13.72 0.46 -13.80
N LYS A 18 -12.82 -0.54 -13.94
CA LYS A 18 -12.68 -1.63 -12.98
C LYS A 18 -11.55 -1.43 -11.96
N LEU A 19 -10.67 -0.44 -12.17
CA LEU A 19 -9.51 -0.26 -11.30
C LEU A 19 -9.90 0.12 -9.87
N LEU A 20 -10.83 1.07 -9.71
CA LEU A 20 -11.30 1.48 -8.38
C LEU A 20 -11.98 0.33 -7.61
N PRO A 21 -12.90 -0.46 -8.19
CA PRO A 21 -13.39 -1.68 -7.56
C PRO A 21 -12.27 -2.64 -7.12
N LEU A 22 -11.25 -2.88 -7.96
CA LEU A 22 -10.12 -3.73 -7.60
C LEU A 22 -9.34 -3.20 -6.39
N ILE A 23 -9.13 -1.87 -6.30
CA ILE A 23 -8.50 -1.23 -5.15
C ILE A 23 -9.35 -1.44 -3.88
N VAL A 24 -10.67 -1.20 -3.99
CA VAL A 24 -11.59 -1.40 -2.85
C VAL A 24 -11.58 -2.85 -2.36
N TYR A 25 -11.55 -3.83 -3.27
CA TYR A 25 -11.43 -5.24 -2.90
C TYR A 25 -10.12 -5.54 -2.18
N ALA A 26 -8.98 -5.03 -2.67
CA ALA A 26 -7.68 -5.21 -2.03
C ALA A 26 -7.67 -4.63 -0.59
N LEU A 27 -8.22 -3.43 -0.41
CA LEU A 27 -8.33 -2.79 0.91
C LEU A 27 -9.32 -3.52 1.83
N LYS A 28 -10.43 -4.04 1.28
CA LYS A 28 -11.38 -4.88 2.04
C LYS A 28 -10.71 -6.14 2.56
N ASP A 29 -9.90 -6.81 1.73
CA ASP A 29 -9.19 -8.02 2.12
C ASP A 29 -8.19 -7.74 3.25
N LEU A 30 -7.41 -6.66 3.15
CA LEU A 30 -6.53 -6.21 4.22
C LEU A 30 -7.31 -5.93 5.51
N ARG A 31 -8.40 -5.15 5.43
CA ARG A 31 -9.24 -4.84 6.60
C ARG A 31 -9.80 -6.09 7.26
N ASN A 32 -10.24 -7.05 6.47
CA ASN A 32 -10.77 -8.31 7.00
C ASN A 32 -9.67 -9.12 7.70
N ALA A 33 -8.47 -9.19 7.12
CA ALA A 33 -7.33 -9.85 7.75
C ALA A 33 -7.00 -9.23 9.12
N VAL A 34 -6.95 -7.90 9.20
CA VAL A 34 -6.71 -7.18 10.46
C VAL A 34 -7.85 -7.43 11.46
N ALA A 35 -9.11 -7.34 11.02
CA ALA A 35 -10.27 -7.53 11.90
C ALA A 35 -10.39 -8.94 12.47
N HIS A 36 -9.88 -9.94 11.78
CA HIS A 36 -9.88 -11.33 12.21
C HIS A 36 -8.56 -11.78 12.84
N ASN A 37 -7.67 -10.84 13.19
CA ASN A 37 -6.33 -11.13 13.73
C ASN A 37 -5.51 -12.14 12.89
N ASN A 38 -5.72 -12.14 11.57
CA ASN A 38 -4.93 -12.98 10.69
C ASN A 38 -3.49 -12.45 10.61
N THR A 39 -2.55 -13.35 10.35
CA THR A 39 -1.16 -12.95 10.10
C THR A 39 -1.09 -12.08 8.86
N ILE A 40 -0.65 -10.83 9.02
CA ILE A 40 -0.53 -9.87 7.91
C ILE A 40 0.92 -9.66 7.46
N PHE A 41 1.88 -10.32 8.12
CA PHE A 41 3.31 -10.10 7.87
C PHE A 41 3.75 -10.49 6.47
N ASP A 42 3.23 -11.56 5.92
CA ASP A 42 3.60 -12.00 4.60
C ASP A 42 2.53 -11.65 3.54
N ALA A 43 1.56 -10.84 3.87
CA ALA A 43 0.47 -10.37 3.01
C ALA A 43 -0.18 -11.43 2.09
N ARG A 44 0.11 -12.72 2.31
CA ARG A 44 -0.47 -13.87 1.61
C ARG A 44 -1.72 -14.43 2.30
N PHE A 45 -2.36 -13.59 3.11
CA PHE A 45 -3.59 -13.93 3.83
C PHE A 45 -4.81 -14.08 2.93
N LYS A 46 -4.66 -13.84 1.64
CA LYS A 46 -5.77 -13.86 0.69
C LYS A 46 -5.69 -15.04 -0.27
N THR A 47 -6.86 -15.48 -0.69
CA THR A 47 -7.04 -16.58 -1.64
C THR A 47 -6.68 -16.22 -3.08
N GLY A 48 -6.40 -14.95 -3.38
CA GLY A 48 -6.06 -14.47 -4.71
C GLY A 48 -4.97 -13.40 -4.72
N LYS A 49 -4.29 -13.23 -5.85
CA LYS A 49 -3.30 -12.17 -6.05
C LYS A 49 -3.99 -10.82 -6.24
N VAL A 50 -3.42 -9.78 -5.65
CA VAL A 50 -3.83 -8.39 -5.97
C VAL A 50 -3.56 -8.13 -7.45
N SER A 51 -4.49 -7.43 -8.10
CA SER A 51 -4.38 -7.14 -9.54
C SER A 51 -3.10 -6.35 -9.85
N LEU A 52 -2.31 -6.85 -10.80
CA LEU A 52 -1.12 -6.15 -11.33
C LEU A 52 -1.45 -4.75 -11.89
N ARG A 53 -2.70 -4.50 -12.27
CA ARG A 53 -3.14 -3.16 -12.71
C ARG A 53 -3.01 -2.11 -11.62
N ILE A 54 -3.28 -2.49 -10.35
CA ILE A 54 -3.11 -1.60 -9.20
C ILE A 54 -1.63 -1.25 -9.05
N ALA A 55 -0.76 -2.26 -9.04
CA ALA A 55 0.70 -2.06 -8.95
C ALA A 55 1.22 -1.15 -10.06
N LYS A 56 0.84 -1.41 -11.32
CA LYS A 56 1.24 -0.59 -12.47
C LYS A 56 0.76 0.86 -12.36
N CYS A 57 -0.48 1.08 -11.92
CA CYS A 57 -1.02 2.42 -11.71
C CYS A 57 -0.22 3.18 -10.64
N ILE A 58 0.01 2.56 -9.48
CA ILE A 58 0.75 3.19 -8.38
C ILE A 58 2.19 3.47 -8.81
N SER A 59 2.89 2.49 -9.42
CA SER A 59 4.27 2.67 -9.88
C SER A 59 4.40 3.82 -10.87
N ALA A 60 3.49 3.93 -11.81
CA ALA A 60 3.52 4.99 -12.82
C ALA A 60 3.24 6.39 -12.23
N GLU A 61 2.41 6.49 -11.18
CA GLU A 61 2.09 7.76 -10.53
C GLU A 61 3.14 8.18 -9.49
N THR A 62 3.72 7.21 -8.76
CA THR A 62 4.60 7.48 -7.62
C THR A 62 6.08 7.33 -7.92
N GLY A 63 6.43 6.66 -9.03
CA GLY A 63 7.81 6.26 -9.34
C GLY A 63 8.34 5.10 -8.46
N ILE A 64 7.48 4.47 -7.65
CA ILE A 64 7.87 3.35 -6.80
C ILE A 64 7.79 2.06 -7.60
N ASN A 65 8.91 1.35 -7.71
CA ASN A 65 9.00 0.07 -8.39
C ASN A 65 8.80 -1.13 -7.42
N ASN A 66 8.65 -2.32 -7.98
CA ASN A 66 8.54 -3.60 -7.26
C ASN A 66 7.33 -3.65 -6.27
N ILE A 67 6.20 -3.09 -6.66
CA ILE A 67 4.95 -3.24 -5.93
C ILE A 67 4.33 -4.58 -6.31
N THR A 68 4.38 -5.55 -5.38
CA THR A 68 3.91 -6.93 -5.61
C THR A 68 2.71 -7.29 -4.72
N PHE A 69 2.46 -6.52 -3.68
CA PHE A 69 1.50 -6.80 -2.60
C PHE A 69 1.81 -8.10 -1.83
N GLU A 70 3.07 -8.54 -1.85
CA GLU A 70 3.57 -9.60 -0.98
C GLU A 70 4.07 -9.04 0.36
N SER A 71 4.35 -7.74 0.43
CA SER A 71 4.77 -7.03 1.62
C SER A 71 3.71 -6.06 2.10
N ILE A 72 3.60 -5.89 3.41
CA ILE A 72 2.67 -4.95 4.03
C ILE A 72 2.96 -3.49 3.61
N VAL A 73 4.20 -3.14 3.29
CA VAL A 73 4.55 -1.79 2.82
C VAL A 73 3.82 -1.41 1.53
N ASP A 74 3.53 -2.37 0.65
CA ASP A 74 2.81 -2.10 -0.59
C ASP A 74 1.34 -1.68 -0.32
N TYR A 75 0.74 -2.17 0.77
CA TYR A 75 -0.56 -1.70 1.24
C TYR A 75 -0.48 -0.32 1.90
N VAL A 76 0.60 -0.02 2.63
CA VAL A 76 0.84 1.34 3.15
C VAL A 76 0.94 2.35 2.01
N ILE A 77 1.62 1.98 0.92
CA ILE A 77 1.71 2.79 -0.31
C ILE A 77 0.32 2.97 -0.93
N LEU A 78 -0.45 1.89 -1.09
CA LEU A 78 -1.81 1.93 -1.65
C LEU A 78 -2.73 2.84 -0.82
N ILE A 79 -2.72 2.68 0.51
CA ILE A 79 -3.54 3.51 1.41
C ILE A 79 -3.13 4.99 1.27
N SER A 80 -1.83 5.29 1.34
CA SER A 80 -1.32 6.66 1.21
C SER A 80 -1.66 7.28 -0.15
N PHE A 81 -1.56 6.49 -1.22
CA PHE A 81 -1.96 6.89 -2.57
C PHE A 81 -3.46 7.23 -2.61
N MET A 82 -4.31 6.37 -2.05
CA MET A 82 -5.75 6.63 -1.99
C MET A 82 -6.08 7.83 -1.11
N MET A 83 -5.43 8.00 0.04
CA MET A 83 -5.61 9.19 0.88
C MET A 83 -5.29 10.47 0.11
N LYS A 84 -4.22 10.48 -0.71
CA LYS A 84 -3.89 11.63 -1.55
C LYS A 84 -4.95 11.88 -2.62
N LEU A 85 -5.42 10.83 -3.30
CA LEU A 85 -6.49 10.96 -4.30
C LEU A 85 -7.82 11.47 -3.70
N LEU A 86 -8.06 11.17 -2.43
CA LEU A 86 -9.22 11.65 -1.68
C LEU A 86 -8.97 13.02 -1.01
N GLU A 87 -7.92 13.72 -1.43
CA GLU A 87 -7.56 15.06 -0.97
C GLU A 87 -7.34 15.17 0.56
N CYS A 88 -6.93 14.05 1.20
CA CYS A 88 -6.55 14.09 2.60
C CYS A 88 -5.33 15.01 2.80
N GLN A 89 -5.34 15.76 3.89
CA GLN A 89 -4.22 16.65 4.23
C GLN A 89 -2.90 15.88 4.29
N LYS A 90 -1.86 16.40 3.62
CA LYS A 90 -0.50 15.81 3.61
C LYS A 90 -0.01 15.47 5.03
N LYS A 91 -0.29 16.32 6.02
CA LYS A 91 0.08 16.08 7.43
C LYS A 91 -0.49 14.76 7.96
N LYS A 92 -1.74 14.41 7.63
CA LYS A 92 -2.39 13.16 8.05
C LYS A 92 -1.76 11.95 7.38
N ILE A 93 -1.47 12.05 6.07
CA ILE A 93 -0.80 10.97 5.32
C ILE A 93 0.60 10.73 5.89
N MET A 94 1.36 11.79 6.14
CA MET A 94 2.69 11.70 6.74
C MET A 94 2.65 11.12 8.17
N ALA A 95 1.63 11.43 8.96
CA ALA A 95 1.45 10.86 10.31
C ALA A 95 1.22 9.34 10.22
N PHE A 96 0.39 8.88 9.28
CA PHE A 96 0.17 7.46 9.03
C PHE A 96 1.47 6.71 8.64
N ILE A 97 2.27 7.29 7.73
CA ILE A 97 3.55 6.69 7.33
C ILE A 97 4.52 6.61 8.51
N ARG A 98 4.62 7.68 9.33
CA ARG A 98 5.49 7.69 10.51
C ARG A 98 5.07 6.68 11.56
N LEU A 99 3.76 6.46 11.74
CA LEU A 99 3.26 5.41 12.64
C LEU A 99 3.76 4.03 12.17
N PHE A 100 3.61 3.73 10.89
CA PHE A 100 4.12 2.47 10.33
C PHE A 100 5.65 2.33 10.49
N GLU A 101 6.41 3.40 10.26
CA GLU A 101 7.87 3.38 10.49
C GLU A 101 8.22 3.10 11.96
N LYS A 102 7.50 3.72 12.89
CA LYS A 102 7.67 3.49 14.34
C LYS A 102 7.41 2.02 14.69
N ASP A 103 6.32 1.44 14.19
CA ASP A 103 5.98 0.03 14.43
C ASP A 103 7.04 -0.91 13.84
N CYS A 104 7.61 -0.58 12.68
CA CYS A 104 8.74 -1.32 12.12
C CYS A 104 9.98 -1.27 13.02
N GLU A 105 10.33 -0.12 13.61
CA GLU A 105 11.47 0.00 14.52
C GLU A 105 11.20 -0.73 15.84
N GLU A 106 9.98 -0.71 16.37
CA GLU A 106 9.61 -1.52 17.53
C GLU A 106 9.77 -3.02 17.27
N LEU A 107 9.33 -3.49 16.10
CA LEU A 107 9.50 -4.88 15.68
C LEU A 107 10.98 -5.24 15.57
N ARG A 108 11.81 -4.35 14.99
CA ARG A 108 13.26 -4.54 14.87
C ARG A 108 13.93 -4.77 16.21
N GLY A 109 13.47 -4.08 17.25
CA GLY A 109 13.99 -4.26 18.61
C GLY A 109 13.56 -5.56 19.30
N LYS A 110 12.55 -6.26 18.77
CA LYS A 110 11.94 -7.44 19.40
C LYS A 110 12.30 -8.77 18.75
N VAL A 111 12.81 -8.75 17.51
CA VAL A 111 13.08 -9.96 16.73
C VAL A 111 14.49 -9.95 16.16
N SER A 112 15.01 -11.12 15.77
CA SER A 112 16.31 -11.20 15.09
C SER A 112 16.26 -10.49 13.72
N THR A 113 17.44 -10.03 13.26
CA THR A 113 17.54 -9.36 11.94
C THR A 113 17.03 -10.23 10.79
N SER A 114 17.23 -11.55 10.86
CA SER A 114 16.73 -12.49 9.86
C SER A 114 15.20 -12.48 9.80
N ILE A 115 14.55 -12.59 10.95
CA ILE A 115 13.07 -12.54 11.05
C ILE A 115 12.57 -11.17 10.59
N PHE A 116 13.21 -10.08 11.06
CA PHE A 116 12.83 -8.73 10.65
C PHE A 116 12.84 -8.57 9.13
N ASN A 117 13.89 -9.00 8.45
CA ASN A 117 14.02 -8.88 7.00
C ASN A 117 13.03 -9.77 6.22
N THR A 118 12.50 -10.81 6.84
CA THR A 118 11.44 -11.64 6.25
C THR A 118 10.07 -10.96 6.34
N VAL A 119 9.83 -10.23 7.43
CA VAL A 119 8.56 -9.52 7.69
C VAL A 119 8.55 -8.15 7.02
N VAL A 120 9.62 -7.37 7.25
CA VAL A 120 9.80 -6.03 6.69
C VAL A 120 10.89 -6.13 5.63
N TYR A 121 10.50 -6.22 4.37
CA TYR A 121 11.41 -6.39 3.25
C TYR A 121 12.45 -5.27 3.20
N THR A 122 13.65 -5.61 2.74
CA THR A 122 14.81 -4.70 2.71
C THR A 122 14.59 -3.43 1.89
N ASP A 123 13.69 -3.46 0.90
CA ASP A 123 13.33 -2.32 0.06
C ASP A 123 12.29 -1.36 0.69
N THR A 124 11.72 -1.72 1.85
CA THR A 124 10.68 -0.94 2.54
C THR A 124 11.10 0.51 2.76
N ARG A 125 12.31 0.76 3.25
CA ARG A 125 12.82 2.11 3.52
C ARG A 125 12.92 2.93 2.23
N THR A 126 13.40 2.34 1.15
CA THR A 126 13.50 2.99 -0.16
C THR A 126 12.12 3.35 -0.71
N LYS A 127 11.18 2.41 -0.63
CA LYS A 127 9.78 2.64 -1.04
C LYS A 127 9.12 3.77 -0.26
N LEU A 128 9.27 3.80 1.07
CA LEU A 128 8.71 4.87 1.90
C LEU A 128 9.34 6.24 1.63
N ASN A 129 10.64 6.30 1.34
CA ASN A 129 11.30 7.55 0.96
C ASN A 129 10.76 8.07 -0.38
N LEU A 130 10.56 7.22 -1.37
CA LEU A 130 9.94 7.60 -2.65
C LEU A 130 8.49 8.05 -2.45
N LEU A 131 7.72 7.35 -1.60
CA LEU A 131 6.36 7.72 -1.26
C LEU A 131 6.29 9.12 -0.64
N LYS A 132 7.17 9.43 0.32
CA LYS A 132 7.23 10.76 0.96
C LYS A 132 7.58 11.88 -0.03
N LYS A 133 8.41 11.59 -1.04
CA LYS A 133 8.71 12.54 -2.12
C LYS A 133 7.52 12.78 -3.06
N TYR A 134 6.72 11.74 -3.30
CA TYR A 134 5.52 11.84 -4.12
C TYR A 134 4.43 12.67 -3.45
N LEU A 135 4.30 12.62 -2.13
CA LEU A 135 3.30 13.37 -1.35
C LEU A 135 3.60 14.87 -1.29
#